data_6f866bce3eb3fb2cf5572be9d2e97e36
#
_entry.id   6f866bce3eb3fb2cf5572be9d2e97e36
#
_cell.length_a   1.000
_cell.length_b   1.000
_cell.length_c   1.000
_cell.angle_alpha   90.00
_cell.angle_beta   90.00
_cell.angle_gamma   90.00
#
_symmetry.space_group_name_H-M   'P 1'
#
loop_
_entity.id
_entity.type
_entity.pdbx_description
1 polymer ?
#
loop_
_entity_poly.entity_id
_entity_poly.type
_entity_poly.pdbx_seq_one_letter_code
_entity_poly.pdbx_strand_id
1 'polypeptide(L)'
;SEASLRQGCSGFGRMRNDDVRLSTKFSILEDFSPGFCPKFNSNGEISPSSIPLIQNGTLKNTLVSSRSAKEYGVESNFAEGGEYLRSPRMEPGKLNQENVTKEIDRGLYLSNIHYLNWSDNAGGRITGLTRYACFWVENGEIVAPIETMRFDDSFYRFFGEKLLDVEDKVTVVPEVSTYGQRSLGATTCPGILVDSFALTL
;
A
#
# COMPACT_ATOMS: atom_id res chain seq x y z
N SER A 1 -7.47 4.87 8.14
CA SER A 1 -8.55 5.82 8.50
C SER A 1 -8.45 6.22 9.96
N GLU A 2 -8.89 7.43 10.31
CA GLU A 2 -8.95 7.89 11.71
C GLU A 2 -9.95 7.06 12.51
N ALA A 3 -11.13 6.81 11.95
CA ALA A 3 -12.16 6.02 12.60
C ALA A 3 -11.66 4.61 12.99
N SER A 4 -11.02 3.89 12.05
CA SER A 4 -10.50 2.54 12.35
C SER A 4 -9.41 2.55 13.41
N LEU A 5 -8.55 3.58 13.43
CA LEU A 5 -7.52 3.74 14.47
C LEU A 5 -8.13 3.96 15.85
N ARG A 6 -9.15 4.84 15.96
CA ARG A 6 -9.86 5.11 17.21
C ARG A 6 -10.62 3.90 17.75
N GLN A 7 -11.13 3.08 16.85
CA GLN A 7 -11.86 1.85 17.18
C GLN A 7 -10.95 0.64 17.45
N GLY A 8 -9.62 0.80 17.33
CA GLY A 8 -8.67 -0.29 17.50
C GLY A 8 -8.70 -1.36 16.40
N CYS A 9 -9.32 -1.03 15.25
CA CYS A 9 -9.50 -1.96 14.12
C CYS A 9 -8.50 -1.73 12.98
N SER A 10 -7.46 -0.91 13.18
CA SER A 10 -6.48 -0.58 12.16
C SER A 10 -5.18 -1.33 12.36
N GLY A 11 -4.65 -1.93 11.28
CA GLY A 11 -3.29 -2.44 11.24
C GLY A 11 -2.21 -1.40 11.51
N PHE A 12 -2.52 -0.10 11.43
CA PHE A 12 -1.59 1.00 11.70
C PHE A 12 -1.60 1.48 13.17
N GLY A 13 -2.31 0.80 14.07
CA GLY A 13 -2.38 1.14 15.49
C GLY A 13 -1.00 1.22 16.16
N ARG A 14 -0.12 0.28 15.86
CA ARG A 14 1.25 0.27 16.38
C ARG A 14 2.09 1.46 15.92
N MET A 15 1.89 1.95 14.69
CA MET A 15 2.55 3.18 14.21
C MET A 15 2.00 4.43 14.89
N ARG A 16 0.70 4.44 15.19
CA ARG A 16 0.06 5.55 15.91
C ARG A 16 0.64 5.72 17.32
N ASN A 17 0.97 4.63 17.99
CA ASN A 17 1.55 4.59 19.33
C ASN A 17 3.07 4.74 19.34
N ASP A 18 3.71 4.96 18.18
CA ASP A 18 5.17 4.98 18.02
C ASP A 18 5.88 3.65 18.39
N ASP A 19 5.12 2.54 18.49
CA ASP A 19 5.68 1.22 18.83
C ASP A 19 6.53 0.64 17.69
N VAL A 20 6.25 1.05 16.44
CA VAL A 20 6.93 0.57 15.26
C VAL A 20 6.96 1.63 14.16
N ARG A 21 8.03 1.61 13.37
CA ARG A 21 8.16 2.41 12.15
C ARG A 21 8.43 1.49 10.96
N LEU A 22 8.01 1.92 9.79
CA LEU A 22 8.36 1.28 8.53
C LEU A 22 9.74 1.76 8.06
N SER A 23 10.22 1.20 6.98
CA SER A 23 11.47 1.65 6.34
C SER A 23 11.39 3.13 5.97
N THR A 24 12.50 3.85 6.13
CA THR A 24 12.60 5.24 5.64
C THR A 24 12.45 5.38 4.13
N LYS A 25 12.54 4.26 3.38
CA LYS A 25 12.28 4.20 1.94
C LYS A 25 10.79 4.13 1.60
N PHE A 26 9.91 3.95 2.59
CA PHE A 26 8.47 3.83 2.40
C PHE A 26 7.77 5.17 2.70
N SER A 27 7.13 5.72 1.67
CA SER A 27 6.27 6.90 1.80
C SER A 27 5.03 6.70 0.94
N ILE A 28 3.86 7.02 1.50
CA ILE A 28 2.57 6.94 0.79
C ILE A 28 1.73 8.18 1.11
N LEU A 29 1.05 8.67 0.10
CA LEU A 29 0.13 9.80 0.21
C LEU A 29 -1.17 9.50 -0.56
N GLU A 30 -2.23 10.19 -0.22
CA GLU A 30 -3.41 10.34 -1.06
C GLU A 30 -3.13 11.52 -2.00
N ASP A 31 -3.09 11.32 -3.32
CA ASP A 31 -2.72 12.34 -4.31
C ASP A 31 -3.81 12.53 -5.35
N PHE A 32 -4.51 13.65 -5.28
CA PHE A 32 -5.56 14.02 -6.22
C PHE A 32 -5.05 14.81 -7.43
N SER A 33 -3.77 15.18 -7.46
CA SER A 33 -3.22 16.02 -8.53
C SER A 33 -3.27 15.41 -9.93
N PRO A 34 -3.16 14.05 -10.11
CA PRO A 34 -3.28 13.45 -11.42
C PRO A 34 -4.71 13.44 -11.99
N GLY A 35 -5.73 13.69 -11.18
CA GLY A 35 -7.13 13.76 -11.62
C GLY A 35 -7.78 12.40 -11.90
N PHE A 36 -7.30 11.32 -11.31
CA PHE A 36 -7.89 9.99 -11.47
C PHE A 36 -9.27 9.85 -10.81
N CYS A 37 -9.55 10.67 -9.81
CA CYS A 37 -10.87 10.80 -9.20
C CYS A 37 -11.14 12.26 -8.84
N PRO A 38 -12.42 12.63 -8.62
CA PRO A 38 -12.78 13.98 -8.15
C PRO A 38 -12.09 14.31 -6.83
N LYS A 39 -11.62 15.55 -6.68
CA LYS A 39 -11.02 16.05 -5.45
C LYS A 39 -12.04 16.34 -4.33
N PHE A 40 -13.32 16.26 -4.64
CA PHE A 40 -14.41 16.36 -3.66
C PHE A 40 -14.95 14.97 -3.29
N ASN A 41 -15.45 14.86 -2.06
CA ASN A 41 -16.10 13.66 -1.56
C ASN A 41 -17.59 13.62 -1.92
N SER A 42 -18.31 12.59 -1.50
CA SER A 42 -19.76 12.42 -1.75
C SER A 42 -20.64 13.52 -1.15
N ASN A 43 -20.14 14.28 -0.19
CA ASN A 43 -20.82 15.43 0.39
C ASN A 43 -20.51 16.76 -0.34
N GLY A 44 -19.67 16.74 -1.39
CA GLY A 44 -19.24 17.93 -2.10
C GLY A 44 -18.11 18.70 -1.39
N GLU A 45 -17.54 18.16 -0.33
CA GLU A 45 -16.42 18.77 0.39
C GLU A 45 -15.11 18.55 -0.35
N ILE A 46 -14.28 19.59 -0.47
CA ILE A 46 -13.06 19.58 -1.27
C ILE A 46 -11.86 19.18 -0.39
N SER A 47 -11.24 18.06 -0.72
CA SER A 47 -10.01 17.60 -0.08
C SER A 47 -8.79 18.45 -0.47
N PRO A 48 -7.72 18.50 0.34
CA PRO A 48 -6.41 18.98 -0.09
C PRO A 48 -5.92 18.27 -1.36
N SER A 49 -5.05 18.90 -2.14
CA SER A 49 -4.53 18.29 -3.37
C SER A 49 -3.73 17.02 -3.10
N SER A 50 -3.07 16.96 -1.92
CA SER A 50 -2.41 15.75 -1.43
C SER A 50 -2.46 15.69 0.09
N ILE A 51 -2.46 14.47 0.63
CA ILE A 51 -2.47 14.20 2.08
C ILE A 51 -1.34 13.19 2.33
N PRO A 52 -0.17 13.61 2.84
CA PRO A 52 0.88 12.67 3.25
C PRO A 52 0.37 11.79 4.38
N LEU A 53 0.30 10.48 4.18
CA LEU A 53 -0.17 9.52 5.18
C LEU A 53 1.01 8.92 5.95
N ILE A 54 1.99 8.38 5.22
CA ILE A 54 3.24 7.88 5.78
C ILE A 54 4.37 8.59 5.05
N GLN A 55 5.33 9.10 5.79
CA GLN A 55 6.51 9.77 5.23
C GLN A 55 7.76 9.22 5.90
N ASN A 56 8.68 8.70 5.09
CA ASN A 56 9.92 8.08 5.56
C ASN A 56 9.66 7.08 6.69
N GLY A 57 8.69 6.19 6.49
CA GLY A 57 8.31 5.15 7.42
C GLY A 57 7.51 5.58 8.66
N THR A 58 7.22 6.87 8.81
CA THR A 58 6.49 7.43 9.96
C THR A 58 5.07 7.83 9.57
N LEU A 59 4.07 7.43 10.34
CA LEU A 59 2.69 7.87 10.17
C LEU A 59 2.59 9.38 10.44
N LYS A 60 2.11 10.14 9.47
CA LYS A 60 1.94 11.59 9.54
C LYS A 60 0.51 12.02 9.71
N ASN A 61 -0.36 11.50 8.87
CA ASN A 61 -1.78 11.80 8.87
C ASN A 61 -2.60 10.54 8.66
N THR A 62 -3.87 10.67 8.93
CA THR A 62 -4.90 9.67 8.58
C THR A 62 -5.91 10.32 7.64
N LEU A 63 -6.71 9.51 6.99
CA LEU A 63 -7.90 10.00 6.32
C LEU A 63 -8.96 10.30 7.38
N VAL A 64 -9.47 11.54 7.38
CA VAL A 64 -10.43 12.07 8.36
C VAL A 64 -11.61 12.67 7.65
N SER A 65 -12.76 12.02 7.73
CA SER A 65 -14.04 12.56 7.23
C SER A 65 -14.55 13.65 8.15
N SER A 66 -15.46 14.49 7.66
CA SER A 66 -16.12 15.50 8.48
C SER A 66 -16.92 14.90 9.66
N ARG A 67 -17.42 13.66 9.50
CA ARG A 67 -18.05 12.92 10.58
C ARG A 67 -17.05 12.56 11.68
N SER A 68 -15.94 11.93 11.32
CA SER A 68 -14.91 11.53 12.29
C SER A 68 -14.25 12.73 12.95
N ALA A 69 -14.06 13.82 12.20
CA ALA A 69 -13.56 15.07 12.76
C ALA A 69 -14.45 15.57 13.91
N LYS A 70 -15.77 15.57 13.70
CA LYS A 70 -16.74 15.97 14.72
C LYS A 70 -16.79 14.97 15.88
N GLU A 71 -16.75 13.67 15.59
CA GLU A 71 -16.86 12.61 16.59
C GLU A 71 -15.64 12.57 17.52
N TYR A 72 -14.45 12.75 16.97
CA TYR A 72 -13.18 12.59 17.72
C TYR A 72 -12.48 13.91 18.05
N GLY A 73 -13.05 15.05 17.67
CA GLY A 73 -12.47 16.36 17.97
C GLY A 73 -11.13 16.63 17.26
N VAL A 74 -10.98 16.15 16.03
CA VAL A 74 -9.78 16.32 15.20
C VAL A 74 -10.10 17.12 13.94
N GLU A 75 -9.07 17.64 13.26
CA GLU A 75 -9.25 18.38 12.01
C GLU A 75 -9.59 17.42 10.85
N SER A 76 -10.60 17.77 10.05
CA SER A 76 -10.98 17.05 8.84
C SER A 76 -10.01 17.37 7.70
N ASN A 77 -9.65 16.37 6.92
CA ASN A 77 -9.07 16.56 5.59
C ASN A 77 -10.05 16.21 4.47
N PHE A 78 -11.34 16.19 4.82
CA PHE A 78 -12.46 15.98 3.91
C PHE A 78 -12.36 14.66 3.13
N ALA A 79 -11.83 13.64 3.77
CA ALA A 79 -11.84 12.29 3.22
C ALA A 79 -13.29 11.82 2.98
N GLU A 80 -13.45 10.83 2.13
CA GLU A 80 -14.75 10.18 1.90
C GLU A 80 -15.32 9.62 3.21
N GLY A 81 -16.62 9.48 3.32
CA GLY A 81 -17.31 9.05 4.54
C GLY A 81 -16.81 7.71 5.12
N GLY A 82 -16.34 6.80 4.26
CA GLY A 82 -15.72 5.54 4.65
C GLY A 82 -14.20 5.63 4.91
N GLU A 83 -13.60 6.79 4.74
CA GLU A 83 -12.15 7.05 4.95
C GLU A 83 -11.23 6.08 4.21
N TYR A 84 -11.60 5.70 2.98
CA TYR A 84 -10.80 4.85 2.10
C TYR A 84 -9.96 5.67 1.12
N LEU A 85 -8.89 5.06 0.62
CA LEU A 85 -8.01 5.64 -0.39
C LEU A 85 -8.69 5.65 -1.75
N ARG A 86 -8.60 6.77 -2.48
CA ARG A 86 -9.16 6.94 -3.82
C ARG A 86 -8.08 7.13 -4.89
N SER A 87 -6.98 7.74 -4.53
CA SER A 87 -5.85 8.01 -5.41
C SER A 87 -4.51 7.85 -4.66
N PRO A 88 -4.27 6.67 -4.05
CA PRO A 88 -3.03 6.44 -3.31
C PRO A 88 -1.82 6.46 -4.23
N ARG A 89 -0.75 7.09 -3.77
CA ARG A 89 0.54 7.12 -4.41
C ARG A 89 1.63 6.72 -3.43
N MET A 90 2.42 5.72 -3.80
CA MET A 90 3.69 5.41 -3.15
C MET A 90 4.81 6.15 -3.88
N GLU A 91 5.70 6.77 -3.12
CA GLU A 91 6.85 7.48 -3.69
C GLU A 91 7.88 6.50 -4.26
N PRO A 92 8.46 6.79 -5.44
CA PRO A 92 9.51 5.97 -6.03
C PRO A 92 10.80 6.05 -5.22
N GLY A 93 11.62 5.00 -5.34
CA GLY A 93 12.95 4.90 -4.75
C GLY A 93 14.07 5.12 -5.77
N LYS A 94 15.10 4.26 -5.67
CA LYS A 94 16.31 4.37 -6.50
C LYS A 94 16.64 3.10 -7.28
N LEU A 95 15.93 2.00 -7.03
CA LEU A 95 16.15 0.75 -7.73
C LEU A 95 15.77 0.90 -9.21
N ASN A 96 16.74 0.76 -10.10
CA ASN A 96 16.45 0.83 -11.53
C ASN A 96 15.57 -0.36 -11.93
N GLN A 97 14.35 -0.08 -12.40
CA GLN A 97 13.38 -1.08 -12.83
C GLN A 97 13.94 -2.08 -13.87
N GLU A 98 14.85 -1.64 -14.74
CA GLU A 98 15.46 -2.49 -15.76
C GLU A 98 16.45 -3.52 -15.18
N ASN A 99 16.91 -3.31 -13.96
CA ASN A 99 17.88 -4.17 -13.28
C ASN A 99 17.25 -5.03 -12.17
N VAL A 100 15.94 -5.01 -12.00
CA VAL A 100 15.26 -5.64 -10.86
C VAL A 100 15.57 -7.13 -10.73
N THR A 101 15.62 -7.87 -11.83
CA THR A 101 15.95 -9.31 -11.79
C THR A 101 17.41 -9.57 -11.35
N LYS A 102 18.34 -8.69 -11.75
CA LYS A 102 19.74 -8.77 -11.31
C LYS A 102 19.89 -8.49 -9.82
N GLU A 103 19.10 -7.56 -9.29
CA GLU A 103 19.09 -7.24 -7.85
C GLU A 103 18.43 -8.36 -7.02
N ILE A 104 17.47 -9.09 -7.59
CA ILE A 104 16.93 -10.32 -6.98
C ILE A 104 18.01 -11.40 -6.90
N ASP A 105 18.89 -11.50 -7.92
CA ASP A 105 19.91 -12.53 -8.12
C ASP A 105 19.31 -13.95 -8.04
N ARG A 106 18.83 -14.36 -6.86
CA ARG A 106 18.12 -15.62 -6.62
C ARG A 106 16.89 -15.41 -5.76
N GLY A 107 15.72 -15.66 -6.32
CA GLY A 107 14.47 -15.45 -5.58
C GLY A 107 13.24 -15.47 -6.47
N LEU A 108 12.22 -14.70 -6.09
CA LEU A 108 10.95 -14.63 -6.78
C LEU A 108 10.71 -13.25 -7.36
N TYR A 109 10.33 -13.20 -8.61
CA TYR A 109 9.68 -12.03 -9.21
C TYR A 109 8.17 -12.24 -9.16
N LEU A 110 7.47 -11.39 -8.41
CA LEU A 110 6.01 -11.45 -8.22
C LEU A 110 5.37 -10.24 -8.87
N SER A 111 4.73 -10.43 -10.02
CA SER A 111 4.07 -9.32 -10.72
C SER A 111 2.74 -8.91 -10.08
N ASN A 112 2.10 -9.83 -9.37
CA ASN A 112 0.80 -9.59 -8.78
C ASN A 112 0.55 -10.49 -7.56
N ILE A 113 -0.10 -9.90 -6.56
CA ILE A 113 -0.68 -10.60 -5.41
C ILE A 113 -2.18 -10.33 -5.35
N HIS A 114 -2.97 -11.33 -4.99
CA HIS A 114 -4.43 -11.30 -5.13
C HIS A 114 -5.13 -11.94 -3.92
N TYR A 115 -6.45 -11.77 -3.81
CA TYR A 115 -7.25 -12.21 -2.66
C TYR A 115 -6.69 -11.73 -1.33
N LEU A 116 -6.24 -10.46 -1.32
CA LEU A 116 -5.69 -9.84 -0.11
C LEU A 116 -6.75 -9.71 0.97
N ASN A 117 -6.41 -10.13 2.17
CA ASN A 117 -7.23 -9.97 3.35
C ASN A 117 -6.36 -9.81 4.60
N TRP A 118 -6.91 -9.26 5.65
CA TRP A 118 -6.27 -9.26 6.96
C TRP A 118 -6.40 -10.63 7.60
N SER A 119 -5.28 -11.28 7.94
CA SER A 119 -5.26 -12.48 8.79
C SER A 119 -5.19 -12.11 10.28
N ASP A 120 -4.54 -10.98 10.58
CA ASP A 120 -4.55 -10.33 11.90
C ASP A 120 -4.43 -8.81 11.68
N ASN A 121 -5.54 -8.11 11.85
CA ASN A 121 -5.59 -6.68 11.62
C ASN A 121 -4.73 -5.90 12.63
N ALA A 122 -4.82 -6.23 13.90
CA ALA A 122 -4.06 -5.54 14.96
C ALA A 122 -2.55 -5.77 14.82
N GLY A 123 -2.13 -6.98 14.45
CA GLY A 123 -0.74 -7.34 14.17
C GLY A 123 -0.23 -6.85 12.82
N GLY A 124 -1.10 -6.28 11.97
CA GLY A 124 -0.73 -5.85 10.62
C GLY A 124 -0.39 -7.02 9.69
N ARG A 125 -1.01 -8.19 9.88
CA ARG A 125 -0.77 -9.36 9.04
C ARG A 125 -1.79 -9.43 7.92
N ILE A 126 -1.28 -9.68 6.73
CA ILE A 126 -2.08 -9.90 5.52
C ILE A 126 -1.81 -11.27 4.93
N THR A 127 -2.82 -11.86 4.36
CA THR A 127 -2.74 -13.09 3.58
C THR A 127 -3.23 -12.86 2.16
N GLY A 128 -2.81 -13.69 1.23
CA GLY A 128 -3.21 -13.64 -0.17
C GLY A 128 -2.55 -14.73 -0.98
N LEU A 129 -2.63 -14.59 -2.30
CA LEU A 129 -2.05 -15.52 -3.26
C LEU A 129 -1.16 -14.77 -4.25
N THR A 130 -0.07 -15.40 -4.68
CA THR A 130 0.66 -14.98 -5.89
C THR A 130 -0.22 -15.28 -7.10
N ARG A 131 -0.16 -14.45 -8.15
CA ARG A 131 -1.00 -14.64 -9.34
C ARG A 131 -0.35 -14.07 -10.59
N TYR A 132 -0.74 -14.61 -11.72
CA TYR A 132 -0.30 -14.23 -13.07
C TYR A 132 1.20 -14.45 -13.30
N ALA A 133 1.91 -13.46 -13.81
CA ALA A 133 3.31 -13.53 -14.21
C ALA A 133 4.26 -13.50 -12.99
N CYS A 134 4.34 -14.64 -12.31
CA CYS A 134 5.26 -14.84 -11.18
C CYS A 134 6.31 -15.87 -11.58
N PHE A 135 7.59 -15.56 -11.29
CA PHE A 135 8.73 -16.31 -11.83
C PHE A 135 9.77 -16.61 -10.77
N TRP A 136 10.44 -17.73 -10.94
CA TRP A 136 11.71 -18.02 -10.30
C TRP A 136 12.84 -17.30 -11.05
N VAL A 137 13.66 -16.59 -10.30
CA VAL A 137 14.86 -15.90 -10.79
C VAL A 137 16.09 -16.59 -10.23
N GLU A 138 17.09 -16.83 -11.07
CA GLU A 138 18.39 -17.39 -10.69
C GLU A 138 19.51 -16.76 -11.50
N ASN A 139 20.58 -16.34 -10.84
CA ASN A 139 21.69 -15.58 -11.43
C ASN A 139 21.21 -14.31 -12.17
N GLY A 140 20.18 -13.65 -11.64
CA GLY A 140 19.62 -12.43 -12.23
C GLY A 140 18.76 -12.63 -13.49
N GLU A 141 18.44 -13.88 -13.85
CA GLU A 141 17.64 -14.22 -15.02
C GLU A 141 16.36 -14.96 -14.63
N ILE A 142 15.28 -14.71 -15.36
CA ILE A 142 14.02 -15.46 -15.22
C ILE A 142 14.22 -16.85 -15.78
N VAL A 143 14.08 -17.87 -14.92
CA VAL A 143 14.31 -19.27 -15.28
C VAL A 143 13.03 -20.02 -15.58
N ALA A 144 11.99 -19.85 -14.73
CA ALA A 144 10.73 -20.59 -14.86
C ALA A 144 9.57 -19.83 -14.23
N PRO A 145 8.33 -20.02 -14.71
CA PRO A 145 7.15 -19.60 -13.98
C PRO A 145 7.01 -20.42 -12.69
N ILE A 146 6.41 -19.81 -11.66
CA ILE A 146 6.03 -20.52 -10.44
C ILE A 146 4.52 -20.74 -10.39
N GLU A 147 4.10 -21.77 -9.69
CA GLU A 147 2.69 -21.98 -9.41
C GLU A 147 2.15 -20.94 -8.43
N THR A 148 0.83 -20.86 -8.36
CA THR A 148 0.16 -19.99 -7.39
C THR A 148 0.46 -20.47 -5.97
N MET A 149 1.04 -19.59 -5.17
CA MET A 149 1.43 -19.86 -3.78
C MET A 149 0.67 -18.94 -2.84
N ARG A 150 0.28 -19.46 -1.69
CA ARG A 150 -0.30 -18.65 -0.60
C ARG A 150 0.82 -17.97 0.18
N PHE A 151 0.50 -16.79 0.72
CA PHE A 151 1.35 -16.12 1.69
C PHE A 151 0.55 -15.64 2.90
N ASP A 152 1.21 -15.52 4.03
CA ASP A 152 0.72 -14.85 5.23
C ASP A 152 1.90 -14.15 5.89
N ASP A 153 1.94 -12.83 5.82
CA ASP A 153 3.06 -12.05 6.31
C ASP A 153 2.61 -10.71 6.89
N SER A 154 3.49 -10.05 7.64
CA SER A 154 3.20 -8.74 8.20
C SER A 154 3.69 -7.62 7.27
N PHE A 155 2.82 -6.64 7.01
CA PHE A 155 3.25 -5.45 6.27
C PHE A 155 4.32 -4.64 7.04
N TYR A 156 4.37 -4.76 8.37
CA TYR A 156 5.45 -4.20 9.17
C TYR A 156 6.80 -4.85 8.88
N ARG A 157 6.79 -6.11 8.48
CA ARG A 157 8.00 -6.82 8.09
C ARG A 157 8.44 -6.42 6.68
N PHE A 158 7.60 -6.59 5.67
CA PHE A 158 8.03 -6.35 4.29
C PHE A 158 8.11 -4.88 3.88
N PHE A 159 7.35 -3.96 4.50
CA PHE A 159 7.56 -2.51 4.33
C PHE A 159 8.47 -1.90 5.39
N GLY A 160 8.88 -2.66 6.40
CA GLY A 160 9.78 -2.25 7.48
C GLY A 160 11.19 -2.79 7.27
N GLU A 161 11.58 -3.71 8.15
CA GLU A 161 12.95 -4.23 8.22
C GLU A 161 13.41 -5.01 6.97
N LYS A 162 12.47 -5.59 6.21
CA LYS A 162 12.75 -6.40 5.02
C LYS A 162 12.67 -5.60 3.71
N LEU A 163 12.29 -4.35 3.73
CA LEU A 163 12.30 -3.50 2.54
C LEU A 163 13.73 -3.11 2.17
N LEU A 164 14.29 -3.77 1.17
CA LEU A 164 15.64 -3.51 0.68
C LEU A 164 15.69 -2.27 -0.20
N ASP A 165 14.79 -2.17 -1.19
CA ASP A 165 14.70 -1.00 -2.05
C ASP A 165 13.33 -0.85 -2.71
N VAL A 166 13.14 0.29 -3.40
CA VAL A 166 11.93 0.68 -4.12
C VAL A 166 12.34 1.13 -5.52
N GLU A 167 11.59 0.70 -6.54
CA GLU A 167 11.86 1.06 -7.93
C GLU A 167 11.79 2.58 -8.16
N ASP A 168 12.57 3.04 -9.16
CA ASP A 168 12.66 4.44 -9.58
C ASP A 168 11.48 4.90 -10.46
N LYS A 169 10.68 3.95 -10.96
CA LYS A 169 9.50 4.22 -11.79
C LYS A 169 8.23 3.75 -11.12
N VAL A 170 7.18 4.49 -11.34
CA VAL A 170 5.84 4.15 -10.84
C VAL A 170 4.96 3.62 -11.97
N THR A 171 4.08 2.70 -11.62
CA THR A 171 3.01 2.19 -12.48
C THR A 171 1.67 2.72 -12.00
N VAL A 172 0.83 3.17 -12.91
CA VAL A 172 -0.54 3.56 -12.61
C VAL A 172 -1.46 2.36 -12.84
N VAL A 173 -2.16 1.95 -11.79
CA VAL A 173 -3.14 0.86 -11.82
C VAL A 173 -4.53 1.47 -11.62
N PRO A 174 -5.31 1.69 -12.69
CA PRO A 174 -6.64 2.28 -12.58
C PRO A 174 -7.62 1.32 -11.89
N GLU A 175 -8.55 1.90 -11.12
CA GLU A 175 -9.67 1.14 -10.57
C GLU A 175 -10.65 0.81 -11.70
N VAL A 176 -10.73 -0.46 -12.05
CA VAL A 176 -11.59 -0.95 -13.14
C VAL A 176 -12.67 -1.92 -12.66
N SER A 177 -12.71 -2.22 -11.37
CA SER A 177 -13.71 -3.10 -10.80
C SER A 177 -15.11 -2.54 -10.96
N THR A 178 -16.05 -3.42 -11.23
CA THR A 178 -17.49 -3.12 -11.30
C THR A 178 -18.28 -3.88 -10.25
N TYR A 179 -17.57 -4.54 -9.33
CA TYR A 179 -18.21 -5.29 -8.26
C TYR A 179 -18.93 -4.33 -7.28
N GLY A 180 -20.22 -4.52 -7.15
CA GLY A 180 -21.09 -3.62 -6.38
C GLY A 180 -21.46 -2.37 -7.17
N GLN A 181 -20.50 -1.52 -7.45
CA GLN A 181 -20.64 -0.32 -8.28
C GLN A 181 -19.28 0.10 -8.84
N ARG A 182 -19.29 0.88 -9.91
CA ARG A 182 -18.05 1.44 -10.44
C ARG A 182 -17.51 2.55 -9.55
N SER A 183 -16.24 2.45 -9.18
CA SER A 183 -15.50 3.52 -8.51
C SER A 183 -14.55 4.21 -9.47
N LEU A 184 -14.24 5.47 -9.20
CA LEU A 184 -13.17 6.21 -9.86
C LEU A 184 -11.92 6.16 -9.00
N GLY A 185 -10.77 6.24 -9.62
CA GLY A 185 -9.48 6.29 -8.93
C GLY A 185 -8.42 5.44 -9.59
N ALA A 186 -7.22 5.53 -9.06
CA ALA A 186 -6.10 4.71 -9.46
C ALA A 186 -5.09 4.61 -8.30
N THR A 187 -4.38 3.51 -8.24
CA THR A 187 -3.19 3.37 -7.40
C THR A 187 -1.96 3.66 -8.24
N THR A 188 -1.09 4.52 -7.76
CA THR A 188 0.21 4.79 -8.38
C THR A 188 1.29 4.23 -7.46
N CYS A 189 2.01 3.20 -7.89
CA CYS A 189 3.03 2.57 -7.06
C CYS A 189 4.21 2.07 -7.88
N PRO A 190 5.43 2.12 -7.31
CA PRO A 190 6.60 1.42 -7.81
C PRO A 190 6.57 -0.04 -7.38
N GLY A 191 7.42 -0.87 -7.98
CA GLY A 191 7.77 -2.17 -7.42
C GLY A 191 8.65 -2.03 -6.18
N ILE A 192 8.71 -3.08 -5.37
CA ILE A 192 9.53 -3.14 -4.16
C ILE A 192 10.42 -4.38 -4.17
N LEU A 193 11.63 -4.24 -3.67
CA LEU A 193 12.53 -5.35 -3.39
C LEU A 193 12.52 -5.63 -1.90
N VAL A 194 12.20 -6.86 -1.52
CA VAL A 194 12.19 -7.30 -0.12
C VAL A 194 13.15 -8.47 0.08
N ASP A 195 13.83 -8.50 1.22
CA ASP A 195 14.79 -9.56 1.57
C ASP A 195 14.16 -10.95 1.63
N SER A 196 12.92 -11.02 2.11
CA SER A 196 12.20 -12.28 2.19
C SER A 196 10.70 -12.08 2.26
N PHE A 197 9.97 -13.05 1.74
CA PHE A 197 8.51 -13.08 1.70
C PHE A 197 8.02 -14.44 2.20
N ALA A 198 7.15 -14.45 3.19
CA ALA A 198 6.70 -15.69 3.83
C ALA A 198 5.59 -16.36 3.00
N LEU A 199 5.99 -17.31 2.17
CA LEU A 199 5.06 -18.19 1.45
C LEU A 199 4.63 -19.35 2.35
N THR A 200 3.38 -19.73 2.24
CA THR A 200 2.78 -20.89 2.92
C THR A 200 2.19 -21.84 1.89
N LEU A 201 2.34 -23.12 2.12
CA LEU A 201 1.74 -24.17 1.29
C LEU A 201 0.25 -24.31 1.56
#